data_04a8fdefff762dae896e7aa3ff34258a
#
_entry.id   04a8fdefff762dae896e7aa3ff34258a
#
_cell.length_a   1.000
_cell.length_b   1.000
_cell.length_c   1.000
_cell.angle_alpha   90.00
_cell.angle_beta   90.00
_cell.angle_gamma   90.00
#
_symmetry.space_group_name_H-M   'P 1'
#
loop_
_entity.id
_entity.type
_entity.pdbx_description
1 polymer ?
#
loop_
_entity_poly.entity_id
_entity_poly.type
_entity_poly.pdbx_seq_one_letter_code
_entity_poly.pdbx_strand_id
1 'polypeptide(L)'
;MAEPLTLTVSLRGTREVRENLQLFRLTGLLDAFSEATFRRVIGKCIEDGPKHIVLDLSQIDFVDSSGLGALVQIVKTAQTEGGSLQIVTNARVTQTVKLVRLEKFLSLQPSVEEALNNIQPSS
;
A
#
# COMPACT_ATOMS: atom_id res chain seq x y z
N MET A 1 10.69 14.26 2.06
CA MET A 1 11.89 13.41 2.08
C MET A 1 11.50 12.01 2.52
N ALA A 2 12.00 10.99 1.83
CA ALA A 2 11.66 9.61 2.15
C ALA A 2 12.52 9.08 3.30
N GLU A 3 11.87 8.36 4.21
CA GLU A 3 12.55 7.72 5.34
C GLU A 3 12.49 6.22 5.16
N PRO A 4 13.55 5.47 5.54
CA PRO A 4 13.47 4.02 5.49
C PRO A 4 12.48 3.49 6.51
N LEU A 5 11.77 2.42 6.14
CA LEU A 5 10.88 1.71 7.05
C LEU A 5 11.56 0.42 7.50
N THR A 6 11.42 0.10 8.79
CA THR A 6 11.91 -1.16 9.33
C THR A 6 10.80 -2.21 9.15
N LEU A 7 10.97 -3.07 8.17
CA LEU A 7 10.03 -4.17 7.87
C LEU A 7 10.75 -5.50 8.11
N THR A 8 10.80 -6.38 7.11
CA THR A 8 11.46 -7.66 7.25
C THR A 8 12.68 -7.74 6.34
N VAL A 9 13.45 -8.82 6.44
CA VAL A 9 14.59 -9.05 5.56
C VAL A 9 14.15 -9.10 4.09
N SER A 10 12.99 -9.69 3.82
CA SER A 10 12.50 -9.89 2.46
C SER A 10 11.58 -8.78 1.96
N LEU A 11 11.16 -7.85 2.82
CA LEU A 11 10.30 -6.74 2.44
C LEU A 11 10.90 -5.45 2.99
N ARG A 12 11.25 -4.54 2.10
CA ARG A 12 11.87 -3.26 2.45
C ARG A 12 11.04 -2.13 1.88
N GLY A 13 11.18 -0.96 2.45
CA GLY A 13 10.43 0.16 1.96
C GLY A 13 10.86 1.50 2.52
N THR A 14 10.23 2.54 1.99
CA THR A 14 10.39 3.92 2.45
C THR A 14 9.03 4.54 2.67
N ARG A 15 9.02 5.57 3.49
CA ARG A 15 7.84 6.37 3.79
C ARG A 15 8.15 7.84 3.53
N GLU A 16 7.28 8.48 2.77
CA GLU A 16 7.37 9.92 2.53
C GLU A 16 6.05 10.55 2.98
N VAL A 17 6.12 11.49 3.92
CA VAL A 17 4.93 12.21 4.37
C VAL A 17 4.86 13.53 3.61
N ARG A 18 3.71 13.77 3.01
CA ARG A 18 3.39 15.04 2.37
C ARG A 18 2.22 15.67 3.10
N GLU A 19 1.83 16.87 2.73
CA GLU A 19 0.86 17.68 3.46
C GLU A 19 -0.40 16.89 3.89
N ASN A 20 -1.02 16.16 2.95
CA ASN A 20 -2.26 15.45 3.23
C ASN A 20 -2.21 13.96 2.90
N LEU A 21 -1.01 13.44 2.61
CA LEU A 21 -0.88 12.04 2.21
C LEU A 21 0.45 11.45 2.68
N GLN A 22 0.50 10.12 2.65
CA GLN A 22 1.71 9.35 2.89
C GLN A 22 1.96 8.47 1.67
N LEU A 23 3.19 8.47 1.18
CA LEU A 23 3.61 7.63 0.07
C LEU A 23 4.57 6.56 0.60
N PHE A 24 4.18 5.30 0.44
CA PHE A 24 5.00 4.15 0.82
C PHE A 24 5.48 3.45 -0.43
N ARG A 25 6.80 3.27 -0.57
CA ARG A 25 7.38 2.51 -1.67
C ARG A 25 7.97 1.24 -1.11
N LEU A 26 7.51 0.10 -1.60
CA LEU A 26 7.91 -1.20 -1.09
C LEU A 26 8.62 -2.02 -2.17
N THR A 27 9.59 -2.82 -1.73
CA THR A 27 10.39 -3.68 -2.59
C THR A 27 10.50 -5.04 -1.94
N GLY A 28 10.38 -6.10 -2.72
CA GLY A 28 10.58 -7.46 -2.26
C GLY A 28 9.31 -8.29 -2.27
N LEU A 29 9.08 -8.99 -1.16
CA LEU A 29 8.01 -10.01 -1.08
C LEU A 29 6.98 -9.63 -0.04
N LEU A 30 5.71 -9.62 -0.45
CA LEU A 30 4.59 -9.42 0.46
C LEU A 30 3.87 -10.76 0.57
N ASP A 31 4.25 -11.55 1.57
CA ASP A 31 3.87 -12.95 1.71
C ASP A 31 3.55 -13.29 3.17
N ALA A 32 3.38 -14.60 3.45
CA ALA A 32 3.04 -15.07 4.78
C ALA A 32 4.07 -14.68 5.83
N PHE A 33 5.34 -14.50 5.45
CA PHE A 33 6.40 -14.14 6.40
C PHE A 33 6.44 -12.65 6.71
N SER A 34 6.03 -11.80 5.77
CA SER A 34 6.14 -10.34 5.92
C SER A 34 4.81 -9.66 6.25
N GLU A 35 3.67 -10.34 6.04
CA GLU A 35 2.37 -9.68 6.10
C GLU A 35 2.04 -9.09 7.47
N ALA A 36 2.39 -9.78 8.56
CA ALA A 36 2.07 -9.28 9.89
C ALA A 36 2.84 -7.99 10.21
N THR A 37 4.13 -7.96 9.88
CA THR A 37 4.96 -6.77 10.06
C THR A 37 4.46 -5.63 9.18
N PHE A 38 4.15 -5.94 7.91
CA PHE A 38 3.58 -4.96 6.98
C PHE A 38 2.31 -4.33 7.55
N ARG A 39 1.35 -5.14 7.98
CA ARG A 39 0.09 -4.63 8.54
C ARG A 39 0.32 -3.76 9.76
N ARG A 40 1.19 -4.20 10.67
CA ARG A 40 1.48 -3.47 11.89
C ARG A 40 2.14 -2.12 11.62
N VAL A 41 3.18 -2.11 10.79
CA VAL A 41 3.96 -0.90 10.52
C VAL A 41 3.15 0.11 9.71
N ILE A 42 2.55 -0.34 8.60
CA ILE A 42 1.78 0.56 7.74
C ILE A 42 0.51 1.01 8.47
N GLY A 43 -0.17 0.10 9.17
CA GLY A 43 -1.36 0.45 9.93
C GLY A 43 -1.09 1.52 10.97
N LYS A 44 0.04 1.43 11.68
CA LYS A 44 0.42 2.44 12.66
C LYS A 44 0.69 3.79 12.00
N CYS A 45 1.34 3.78 10.85
CA CYS A 45 1.58 5.02 10.11
C CYS A 45 0.27 5.68 9.66
N ILE A 46 -0.73 4.88 9.27
CA ILE A 46 -2.04 5.40 8.90
C ILE A 46 -2.73 6.03 10.10
N GLU A 47 -2.66 5.39 11.25
CA GLU A 47 -3.28 5.92 12.48
C GLU A 47 -2.63 7.23 12.92
N ASP A 48 -1.31 7.34 12.78
CA ASP A 48 -0.54 8.46 13.33
C ASP A 48 -0.29 9.61 12.35
N GLY A 49 -0.54 9.41 11.06
CA GLY A 49 -0.20 10.40 10.03
C GLY A 49 -1.38 10.79 9.14
N PRO A 50 -1.08 11.45 8.02
CA PRO A 50 -2.12 11.78 7.03
C PRO A 50 -2.86 10.53 6.56
N LYS A 51 -4.16 10.70 6.30
CA LYS A 51 -5.06 9.55 6.10
C LYS A 51 -5.21 9.13 4.63
N HIS A 52 -4.68 9.89 3.69
CA HIS A 52 -4.66 9.49 2.29
C HIS A 52 -3.33 8.79 2.00
N ILE A 53 -3.41 7.58 1.49
CA ILE A 53 -2.25 6.69 1.36
C ILE A 53 -2.04 6.32 -0.10
N VAL A 54 -0.80 6.43 -0.56
CA VAL A 54 -0.36 5.82 -1.81
C VAL A 54 0.63 4.72 -1.45
N LEU A 55 0.30 3.51 -1.84
CA LEU A 55 1.12 2.33 -1.59
C LEU A 55 1.70 1.87 -2.91
N ASP A 56 2.98 2.15 -3.13
CA ASP A 56 3.65 1.83 -4.39
C ASP A 56 4.24 0.42 -4.32
N LEU A 57 3.57 -0.51 -5.00
CA LEU A 57 3.97 -1.91 -5.09
C LEU A 57 4.61 -2.24 -6.45
N SER A 58 4.99 -1.22 -7.23
CA SER A 58 5.54 -1.46 -8.57
C SER A 58 6.84 -2.27 -8.54
N GLN A 59 7.57 -2.26 -7.43
CA GLN A 59 8.82 -3.01 -7.25
C GLN A 59 8.63 -4.28 -6.40
N ILE A 60 7.40 -4.67 -6.14
CA ILE A 60 7.12 -5.93 -5.44
C ILE A 60 7.29 -7.09 -6.42
N ASP A 61 8.04 -8.10 -6.01
CA ASP A 61 8.32 -9.28 -6.85
C ASP A 61 7.25 -10.34 -6.72
N PHE A 62 6.58 -10.42 -5.57
CA PHE A 62 5.64 -11.50 -5.30
C PHE A 62 4.65 -11.11 -4.21
N VAL A 63 3.38 -11.44 -4.43
CA VAL A 63 2.30 -11.29 -3.44
C VAL A 63 1.54 -12.61 -3.40
N ASP A 64 1.39 -13.21 -2.23
CA ASP A 64 0.56 -14.39 -2.04
C ASP A 64 -0.79 -14.03 -1.39
N SER A 65 -1.58 -15.04 -1.06
CA SER A 65 -2.90 -14.81 -0.44
C SER A 65 -2.80 -14.11 0.91
N SER A 66 -1.74 -14.37 1.68
CA SER A 66 -1.51 -13.69 2.96
C SER A 66 -1.22 -12.21 2.73
N GLY A 67 -0.40 -11.90 1.72
CA GLY A 67 -0.11 -10.53 1.34
C GLY A 67 -1.34 -9.79 0.86
N LEU A 68 -2.18 -10.45 0.05
CA LEU A 68 -3.44 -9.85 -0.40
C LEU A 68 -4.38 -9.57 0.78
N GLY A 69 -4.46 -10.50 1.74
CA GLY A 69 -5.25 -10.29 2.96
C GLY A 69 -4.77 -9.08 3.73
N ALA A 70 -3.44 -8.89 3.81
CA ALA A 70 -2.87 -7.72 4.46
C ALA A 70 -3.23 -6.42 3.72
N LEU A 71 -3.20 -6.43 2.39
CA LEU A 71 -3.61 -5.27 1.59
C LEU A 71 -5.07 -4.90 1.86
N VAL A 72 -5.94 -5.89 1.92
CA VAL A 72 -7.37 -5.67 2.23
C VAL A 72 -7.50 -5.02 3.61
N GLN A 73 -6.76 -5.49 4.61
CA GLN A 73 -6.82 -4.93 5.96
C GLN A 73 -6.32 -3.48 5.99
N ILE A 74 -5.27 -3.16 5.25
CA ILE A 74 -4.74 -1.79 5.19
C ILE A 74 -5.74 -0.85 4.52
N VAL A 75 -6.42 -1.31 3.47
CA VAL A 75 -7.49 -0.51 2.84
C VAL A 75 -8.58 -0.21 3.85
N LYS A 76 -9.00 -1.21 4.62
CA LYS A 76 -10.03 -1.03 5.64
C LYS A 76 -9.58 -0.07 6.73
N THR A 77 -8.32 -0.16 7.15
CA THR A 77 -7.76 0.75 8.16
C THR A 77 -7.83 2.20 7.65
N ALA A 78 -7.40 2.45 6.41
CA ALA A 78 -7.46 3.79 5.84
C ALA A 78 -8.89 4.33 5.81
N GLN A 79 -9.85 3.50 5.39
CA GLN A 79 -11.25 3.89 5.33
C GLN A 79 -11.82 4.19 6.72
N THR A 80 -11.49 3.34 7.71
CA THR A 80 -11.93 3.54 9.09
C THR A 80 -11.41 4.84 9.67
N GLU A 81 -10.18 5.23 9.28
CA GLU A 81 -9.56 6.48 9.71
C GLU A 81 -10.04 7.70 8.91
N GLY A 82 -10.99 7.51 8.01
CA GLY A 82 -11.56 8.60 7.23
C GLY A 82 -10.76 8.99 6.00
N GLY A 83 -9.83 8.15 5.58
CA GLY A 83 -8.98 8.41 4.44
C GLY A 83 -9.24 7.48 3.25
N SER A 84 -8.21 7.32 2.43
CA SER A 84 -8.28 6.48 1.24
C SER A 84 -6.92 5.84 0.98
N LEU A 85 -6.92 4.76 0.20
CA LEU A 85 -5.69 4.08 -0.16
C LEU A 85 -5.69 3.76 -1.65
N GLN A 86 -4.63 4.21 -2.34
CA GLN A 86 -4.39 3.91 -3.74
C GLN A 86 -3.18 2.98 -3.83
N ILE A 87 -3.25 1.96 -4.66
CA ILE A 87 -2.17 0.99 -4.84
C ILE A 87 -1.58 1.17 -6.23
N VAL A 88 -0.29 1.50 -6.31
CA VAL A 88 0.43 1.47 -7.58
C VAL A 88 0.86 0.03 -7.80
N THR A 89 0.41 -0.56 -8.89
CA THR A 89 0.56 -1.98 -9.15
C THR A 89 1.62 -2.25 -10.22
N ASN A 90 1.91 -3.52 -10.44
CA ASN A 90 2.67 -3.99 -11.60
C ASN A 90 1.91 -5.18 -12.19
N ALA A 91 2.42 -5.76 -13.29
CA ALA A 91 1.71 -6.82 -13.99
C ALA A 91 1.47 -8.04 -13.09
N ARG A 92 2.45 -8.43 -12.27
CA ARG A 92 2.32 -9.58 -11.36
C ARG A 92 1.28 -9.36 -10.28
N VAL A 93 1.34 -8.19 -9.64
CA VAL A 93 0.40 -7.84 -8.58
C VAL A 93 -1.01 -7.78 -9.16
N THR A 94 -1.18 -7.13 -10.30
CA THR A 94 -2.48 -7.03 -10.97
C THR A 94 -3.05 -8.41 -11.29
N GLN A 95 -2.23 -9.30 -11.83
CA GLN A 95 -2.67 -10.65 -12.17
C GLN A 95 -3.14 -11.41 -10.93
N THR A 96 -2.39 -11.34 -9.85
CA THR A 96 -2.74 -12.02 -8.61
C THR A 96 -4.05 -11.45 -8.03
N VAL A 97 -4.21 -10.13 -8.04
CA VAL A 97 -5.43 -9.47 -7.56
C VAL A 97 -6.64 -9.91 -8.40
N LYS A 98 -6.50 -9.98 -9.73
CA LYS A 98 -7.59 -10.39 -10.61
C LYS A 98 -7.98 -11.85 -10.43
N LEU A 99 -7.01 -12.72 -10.16
CA LEU A 99 -7.28 -14.14 -9.93
C LEU A 99 -8.22 -14.37 -8.75
N VAL A 100 -8.15 -13.52 -7.73
CA VAL A 100 -9.02 -13.63 -6.55
C VAL A 100 -10.15 -12.60 -6.58
N ARG A 101 -10.33 -11.91 -7.69
CA ARG A 101 -11.44 -10.97 -7.96
C ARG A 101 -11.51 -9.82 -6.96
N LEU A 102 -10.36 -9.28 -6.58
CA LEU A 102 -10.27 -8.13 -5.67
C LEU A 102 -10.01 -6.80 -6.40
N GLU A 103 -9.99 -6.79 -7.74
CA GLU A 103 -9.65 -5.59 -8.51
C GLU A 103 -10.63 -4.44 -8.29
N LYS A 104 -11.88 -4.73 -7.90
CA LYS A 104 -12.86 -3.69 -7.61
C LYS A 104 -12.76 -3.15 -6.19
N PHE A 105 -12.22 -3.98 -5.29
CA PHE A 105 -12.03 -3.57 -3.90
C PHE A 105 -10.75 -2.79 -3.70
N LEU A 106 -9.68 -3.22 -4.39
CA LEU A 106 -8.38 -2.57 -4.31
C LEU A 106 -8.28 -1.54 -5.44
N SER A 107 -8.00 -0.29 -5.09
CA SER A 107 -7.88 0.78 -6.06
C SER A 107 -6.51 0.72 -6.71
N LEU A 108 -6.39 -0.01 -7.83
CA LEU A 108 -5.12 -0.24 -8.52
C LEU A 108 -4.85 0.88 -9.53
N GLN A 109 -3.65 1.42 -9.51
CA GLN A 109 -3.23 2.49 -10.41
C GLN A 109 -1.94 2.08 -11.13
N PRO A 110 -1.74 2.52 -12.37
CA PRO A 110 -0.56 2.12 -13.13
C PRO A 110 0.72 2.86 -12.72
N SER A 111 0.58 3.99 -12.03
CA SER A 111 1.74 4.80 -11.63
C SER A 111 1.44 5.63 -10.39
N VAL A 112 2.50 6.11 -9.75
CA VAL A 112 2.38 7.04 -8.62
C VAL A 112 1.63 8.31 -9.06
N GLU A 113 1.92 8.80 -10.26
CA GLU A 113 1.26 10.00 -10.78
C GLU A 113 -0.26 9.81 -10.86
N GLU A 114 -0.71 8.67 -11.39
CA GLU A 114 -2.15 8.37 -11.47
C GLU A 114 -2.76 8.23 -10.08
N ALA A 115 -2.03 7.59 -9.17
CA ALA A 115 -2.50 7.44 -7.79
C ALA A 115 -2.68 8.80 -7.12
N LEU A 116 -1.73 9.71 -7.31
CA LEU A 116 -1.81 11.06 -6.75
C LEU A 116 -2.98 11.83 -7.33
N ASN A 117 -3.26 11.66 -8.62
CA ASN A 117 -4.38 12.32 -9.29
C ASN A 117 -5.74 11.85 -8.75
N ASN A 118 -5.80 10.65 -8.19
CA ASN A 118 -7.03 10.12 -7.62
C ASN A 118 -7.26 10.57 -6.17
N ILE A 119 -6.27 11.18 -5.54
CA ILE A 119 -6.44 11.76 -4.21
C ILE A 119 -6.90 13.19 -4.41
N GLN A 120 -8.18 13.44 -4.09
CA GLN A 120 -8.75 14.76 -4.25
C GLN A 120 -8.09 15.73 -3.28
N PRO A 121 -7.64 16.88 -3.74
CA PRO A 121 -7.21 17.91 -2.81
C PRO A 121 -8.42 18.30 -1.96
N SER A 122 -8.20 18.50 -0.68
CA SER A 122 -9.27 18.94 0.19
C SER A 122 -9.67 20.35 -0.25
N SER A 123 -10.84 20.44 -0.77
CA SER A 123 -11.39 21.71 -1.20
C SER A 123 -12.17 22.35 -0.06
#